data_36f312400054fbea75e5357247bdcc6b
#
_entry.id   36f312400054fbea75e5357247bdcc6b
#
_cell.length_a   1.000
_cell.length_b   1.000
_cell.length_c   1.000
_cell.angle_alpha   90.00
_cell.angle_beta   90.00
_cell.angle_gamma   90.00
#
_symmetry.space_group_name_H-M   'P 1'
#
loop_
_entity.id
_entity.type
_entity.pdbx_description
1 polymer ?
#
loop_
_entity_poly.entity_id
_entity_poly.type
_entity_poly.pdbx_seq_one_letter_code
_entity_poly.pdbx_strand_id
1 'polypeptide(L)'
;MPSRPLVAIVDDDESLRDATSNLLQAEGFSTATFANAESFLQSAGGPRAACLVTDMRMPGMSGVQLHQHLAALGAPIPTVLITAYASDATRALARAAGIVCCLAKPFAPDELLECVRNALARTTPKS
;
A
#
# COMPACT_ATOMS: atom_id res chain seq x y z
N MET A 1 7.55 -2.16 24.57
CA MET A 1 8.15 -1.40 23.47
C MET A 1 7.21 -1.40 22.29
N PRO A 2 6.68 -0.26 21.91
CA PRO A 2 5.82 -0.25 20.74
C PRO A 2 6.63 -0.59 19.51
N SER A 3 6.14 -1.51 18.72
CA SER A 3 6.78 -1.84 17.46
C SER A 3 6.40 -0.79 16.42
N ARG A 4 7.30 -0.57 15.48
CA ARG A 4 7.03 0.32 14.38
C ARG A 4 5.99 -0.32 13.46
N PRO A 5 5.03 0.45 12.96
CA PRO A 5 4.09 -0.10 12.00
C PRO A 5 4.82 -0.61 10.76
N LEU A 6 4.42 -1.78 10.28
CA LEU A 6 5.00 -2.36 9.09
C LEU A 6 4.19 -1.92 7.88
N VAL A 7 4.85 -1.29 6.92
CA VAL A 7 4.25 -0.88 5.65
C VAL A 7 4.82 -1.78 4.56
N ALA A 8 3.96 -2.52 3.90
CA ALA A 8 4.38 -3.33 2.75
C ALA A 8 4.31 -2.47 1.50
N ILE A 9 5.33 -2.54 0.67
CA ILE A 9 5.43 -1.78 -0.57
C ILE A 9 5.54 -2.76 -1.72
N VAL A 10 4.56 -2.73 -2.61
CA VAL A 10 4.51 -3.62 -3.77
C VAL A 10 4.54 -2.76 -5.02
N ASP A 11 5.64 -2.86 -5.76
CA ASP A 11 5.83 -2.07 -6.98
C ASP A 11 6.86 -2.80 -7.85
N ASP A 12 6.57 -2.91 -9.14
CA ASP A 12 7.51 -3.57 -10.05
C ASP A 12 8.66 -2.65 -10.48
N ASP A 13 8.57 -1.36 -10.19
CA ASP A 13 9.65 -0.41 -10.44
C ASP A 13 10.58 -0.37 -9.22
N GLU A 14 11.77 -0.93 -9.37
CA GLU A 14 12.73 -1.03 -8.27
C GLU A 14 13.13 0.34 -7.72
N SER A 15 13.37 1.31 -8.59
CA SER A 15 13.79 2.64 -8.16
C SER A 15 12.72 3.31 -7.30
N LEU A 16 11.49 3.23 -7.73
CA LEU A 16 10.38 3.83 -6.98
C LEU A 16 10.12 3.06 -5.69
N ARG A 17 10.22 1.75 -5.75
CA ARG A 17 10.05 0.89 -4.57
C ARG A 17 11.08 1.24 -3.50
N ASP A 18 12.35 1.39 -3.89
CA ASP A 18 13.42 1.73 -2.95
C ASP A 18 13.25 3.14 -2.42
N ALA A 19 12.90 4.09 -3.26
CA ALA A 19 12.69 5.48 -2.83
C ALA A 19 11.54 5.57 -1.83
N THR A 20 10.47 4.86 -2.09
CA THR A 20 9.32 4.84 -1.18
C THR A 20 9.69 4.22 0.16
N SER A 21 10.43 3.12 0.12
CA SER A 21 10.88 2.44 1.34
C SER A 21 11.78 3.37 2.18
N ASN A 22 12.74 4.01 1.52
CA ASN A 22 13.66 4.92 2.22
C ASN A 22 12.92 6.08 2.87
N LEU A 23 11.95 6.64 2.17
CA LEU A 23 11.14 7.73 2.70
C LEU A 23 10.40 7.31 3.95
N LEU A 24 9.75 6.16 3.91
CA LEU A 24 8.96 5.67 5.04
C LEU A 24 9.85 5.30 6.22
N GLN A 25 11.00 4.69 5.97
CA GLN A 25 11.95 4.37 7.04
C GLN A 25 12.46 5.63 7.73
N ALA A 26 12.71 6.69 6.97
CA ALA A 26 13.15 7.96 7.53
C ALA A 26 12.10 8.56 8.47
N GLU A 27 10.83 8.22 8.27
CA GLU A 27 9.74 8.73 9.11
C GLU A 27 9.36 7.77 10.24
N GLY A 28 10.13 6.72 10.44
CA GLY A 28 9.97 5.83 11.57
C GLY A 28 9.15 4.58 11.31
N PHE A 29 8.80 4.30 10.06
CA PHE A 29 8.07 3.09 9.72
C PHE A 29 9.02 1.93 9.42
N SER A 30 8.59 0.72 9.70
CA SER A 30 9.26 -0.47 9.19
C SER A 30 8.69 -0.75 7.80
N THR A 31 9.52 -1.22 6.89
CA THR A 31 9.07 -1.48 5.52
C THR A 31 9.49 -2.88 5.08
N ALA A 32 8.68 -3.45 4.20
CA ALA A 32 9.00 -4.67 3.47
C ALA A 32 8.63 -4.42 2.01
N THR A 33 9.52 -4.75 1.09
CA THR A 33 9.34 -4.43 -0.32
C THR A 33 9.18 -5.70 -1.15
N PHE A 34 8.35 -5.61 -2.17
CA PHE A 34 8.03 -6.74 -3.04
C PHE A 34 7.89 -6.25 -4.47
N ALA A 35 8.37 -7.06 -5.42
CA ALA A 35 8.32 -6.69 -6.83
C ALA A 35 6.96 -6.95 -7.47
N ASN A 36 6.14 -7.80 -6.85
CA ASN A 36 4.83 -8.14 -7.38
C ASN A 36 3.92 -8.62 -6.25
N ALA A 37 2.64 -8.78 -6.57
CA ALA A 37 1.64 -9.18 -5.58
C ALA A 37 1.87 -10.61 -5.08
N GLU A 38 2.28 -11.49 -5.97
CA GLU A 38 2.51 -12.89 -5.60
C GLU A 38 3.60 -13.02 -4.53
N SER A 39 4.70 -12.30 -4.72
CA SER A 39 5.78 -12.30 -3.73
C SER A 39 5.30 -11.82 -2.37
N PHE A 40 4.48 -10.79 -2.37
CA PHE A 40 3.89 -10.27 -1.13
C PHE A 40 3.01 -11.32 -0.46
N LEU A 41 2.13 -11.96 -1.22
CA LEU A 41 1.19 -12.93 -0.66
C LEU A 41 1.90 -14.17 -0.14
N GLN A 42 3.03 -14.54 -0.73
CA GLN A 42 3.80 -15.70 -0.29
C GLN A 42 4.71 -15.39 0.88
N SER A 43 4.89 -14.11 1.20
CA SER A 43 5.77 -13.69 2.28
C SER A 43 5.14 -13.97 3.63
N ALA A 44 5.94 -14.48 4.55
CA ALA A 44 5.47 -14.76 5.91
C ALA A 44 5.04 -13.49 6.64
N GLY A 45 5.65 -12.35 6.29
CA GLY A 45 5.33 -11.08 6.91
C GLY A 45 4.28 -10.27 6.17
N GLY A 46 3.94 -10.66 4.94
CA GLY A 46 3.06 -9.86 4.10
C GLY A 46 1.69 -9.60 4.68
N PRO A 47 0.94 -10.63 5.05
CA PRO A 47 -0.40 -10.41 5.59
C PRO A 47 -0.44 -9.70 6.95
N ARG A 48 0.70 -9.52 7.58
CA ARG A 48 0.80 -8.83 8.87
C ARG A 48 1.08 -7.35 8.74
N ALA A 49 1.22 -6.84 7.52
CA ALA A 49 1.47 -5.43 7.32
C ALA A 49 0.29 -4.60 7.84
N ALA A 50 0.60 -3.48 8.45
CA ALA A 50 -0.42 -2.56 8.96
C ALA A 50 -0.96 -1.66 7.84
N CYS A 51 -0.19 -1.49 6.77
CA CYS A 51 -0.57 -0.68 5.62
C CYS A 51 0.08 -1.26 4.37
N LEU A 52 -0.62 -1.18 3.26
CA LEU A 52 -0.12 -1.63 1.97
C LEU A 52 -0.02 -0.44 1.03
N VAL A 53 1.16 -0.21 0.48
CA VAL A 53 1.37 0.78 -0.58
C VAL A 53 1.64 -0.01 -1.85
N THR A 54 0.76 0.09 -2.83
CA THR A 54 0.88 -0.73 -4.03
C THR A 54 0.61 0.08 -5.28
N ASP A 55 1.38 -0.25 -6.33
CA ASP A 55 1.11 0.28 -7.65
C ASP A 55 -0.19 -0.33 -8.19
N MET A 56 -0.93 0.46 -8.93
CA MET A 56 -2.16 0.01 -9.59
C MET A 56 -1.86 -1.05 -10.63
N ARG A 57 -0.84 -0.80 -11.46
CA ARG A 57 -0.51 -1.69 -12.58
C ARG A 57 0.76 -2.45 -12.31
N MET A 58 0.62 -3.75 -12.28
CA MET A 58 1.74 -4.66 -12.10
C MET A 58 1.48 -5.91 -12.94
N PRO A 59 2.53 -6.59 -13.41
CA PRO A 59 2.33 -7.88 -14.07
C PRO A 59 1.59 -8.84 -13.15
N GLY A 60 0.63 -9.55 -13.69
CA GLY A 60 -0.20 -10.46 -12.90
C GLY A 60 -1.32 -9.72 -12.20
N MET A 61 -1.31 -9.71 -10.88
CA MET A 61 -2.38 -9.12 -10.09
C MET A 61 -2.17 -7.61 -9.94
N SER A 62 -3.21 -6.83 -10.21
CA SER A 62 -3.17 -5.37 -10.01
C SER A 62 -3.25 -5.01 -8.53
N GLY A 63 -2.99 -3.74 -8.22
CA GLY A 63 -3.10 -3.27 -6.84
C GLY A 63 -4.50 -3.39 -6.28
N VAL A 64 -5.53 -3.11 -7.09
CA VAL A 64 -6.92 -3.26 -6.66
C VAL A 64 -7.24 -4.73 -6.42
N GLN A 65 -6.80 -5.61 -7.32
CA GLN A 65 -7.02 -7.04 -7.17
C GLN A 65 -6.32 -7.58 -5.92
N LEU A 66 -5.11 -7.10 -5.64
CA LEU A 66 -4.40 -7.50 -4.43
C LEU A 66 -5.18 -7.11 -3.18
N HIS A 67 -5.68 -5.89 -3.14
CA HIS A 67 -6.47 -5.42 -2.00
C HIS A 67 -7.72 -6.30 -1.81
N GLN A 68 -8.42 -6.59 -2.91
CA GLN A 68 -9.62 -7.41 -2.86
C GLN A 68 -9.30 -8.84 -2.43
N HIS A 69 -8.16 -9.37 -2.90
CA HIS A 69 -7.73 -10.72 -2.55
C HIS A 69 -7.46 -10.85 -1.05
N LEU A 70 -6.81 -9.85 -0.47
CA LEU A 70 -6.55 -9.84 0.96
C LEU A 70 -7.84 -9.79 1.78
N ALA A 71 -8.80 -9.00 1.34
CA ALA A 71 -10.10 -8.95 2.01
C ALA A 71 -10.82 -10.29 1.94
N ALA A 72 -10.74 -10.96 0.78
CA ALA A 72 -11.35 -12.27 0.60
C ALA A 72 -10.70 -13.34 1.47
N LEU A 73 -9.43 -13.18 1.79
CA LEU A 73 -8.72 -14.09 2.68
C LEU A 73 -9.00 -13.83 4.17
N GLY A 74 -9.80 -12.81 4.47
CA GLY A 74 -10.08 -12.44 5.85
C GLY A 74 -8.96 -11.65 6.49
N ALA A 75 -8.04 -11.09 5.69
CA ALA A 75 -6.91 -10.32 6.17
C ALA A 75 -6.84 -8.96 5.46
N PRO A 76 -7.89 -8.12 5.59
CA PRO A 76 -7.89 -6.83 4.92
C PRO A 76 -6.80 -5.91 5.49
N ILE A 77 -6.11 -5.21 4.59
CA ILE A 77 -5.07 -4.27 4.97
C ILE A 77 -5.42 -2.93 4.35
N PRO A 78 -5.40 -1.83 5.13
CA PRO A 78 -5.61 -0.50 4.56
C PRO A 78 -4.59 -0.24 3.45
N THR A 79 -5.06 0.19 2.29
CA THR A 79 -4.24 0.26 1.10
C THR A 79 -4.16 1.66 0.56
N VAL A 80 -2.95 2.08 0.21
CA VAL A 80 -2.66 3.29 -0.55
C VAL A 80 -2.32 2.85 -1.96
N LEU A 81 -3.12 3.26 -2.93
CA LEU A 81 -2.93 2.88 -4.32
C LEU A 81 -2.15 3.98 -5.04
N ILE A 82 -1.10 3.60 -5.76
CA ILE A 82 -0.31 4.54 -6.55
C ILE A 82 -0.52 4.22 -8.02
N THR A 83 -0.78 5.25 -8.81
CA THR A 83 -1.05 5.05 -10.23
C THR A 83 -0.40 6.15 -11.05
N ALA A 84 0.09 5.77 -12.24
CA ALA A 84 0.60 6.75 -13.18
C ALA A 84 -0.54 7.61 -13.75
N TYR A 85 -1.77 7.15 -13.64
CA TYR A 85 -2.90 7.78 -14.27
C TYR A 85 -4.12 7.77 -13.35
N ALA A 86 -4.25 8.81 -12.57
CA ALA A 86 -5.33 8.92 -11.59
C ALA A 86 -6.57 9.56 -12.23
N SER A 87 -7.22 8.81 -13.11
CA SER A 87 -8.48 9.27 -13.73
C SER A 87 -9.63 9.12 -12.74
N ASP A 88 -10.75 9.74 -13.05
CA ASP A 88 -11.97 9.59 -12.25
C ASP A 88 -12.40 8.13 -12.18
N ALA A 89 -12.24 7.40 -13.29
CA ALA A 89 -12.58 5.98 -13.32
C ALA A 89 -11.70 5.17 -12.37
N THR A 90 -10.39 5.44 -12.35
CA THR A 90 -9.47 4.77 -11.44
C THR A 90 -9.82 5.07 -9.98
N ARG A 91 -10.11 6.33 -9.69
CA ARG A 91 -10.46 6.74 -8.32
C ARG A 91 -11.77 6.10 -7.87
N ALA A 92 -12.75 6.01 -8.79
CA ALA A 92 -14.02 5.37 -8.48
C ALA A 92 -13.83 3.87 -8.22
N LEU A 93 -12.98 3.22 -9.00
CA LEU A 93 -12.68 1.80 -8.83
C LEU A 93 -12.02 1.54 -7.48
N ALA A 94 -11.05 2.39 -7.12
CA ALA A 94 -10.37 2.26 -5.83
C ALA A 94 -11.35 2.46 -4.67
N ARG A 95 -12.20 3.47 -4.77
CA ARG A 95 -13.18 3.76 -3.73
C ARG A 95 -14.17 2.60 -3.58
N ALA A 96 -14.64 2.04 -4.69
CA ALA A 96 -15.55 0.91 -4.66
C ALA A 96 -14.92 -0.32 -4.02
N ALA A 97 -13.60 -0.47 -4.14
CA ALA A 97 -12.88 -1.57 -3.53
C ALA A 97 -12.55 -1.32 -2.05
N GLY A 98 -12.84 -0.13 -1.54
CA GLY A 98 -12.55 0.20 -0.14
C GLY A 98 -11.12 0.68 0.10
N ILE A 99 -10.43 1.09 -0.97
CA ILE A 99 -9.06 1.59 -0.83
C ILE A 99 -9.07 3.00 -0.27
N VAL A 100 -8.21 3.23 0.72
CA VAL A 100 -8.21 4.43 1.52
C VAL A 100 -7.77 5.67 0.74
N CYS A 101 -6.76 5.52 -0.09
CA CYS A 101 -6.13 6.65 -0.74
C CYS A 101 -5.59 6.24 -2.10
N CYS A 102 -5.70 7.14 -3.07
CA CYS A 102 -5.18 6.91 -4.41
C CYS A 102 -4.30 8.10 -4.79
N LEU A 103 -3.02 7.86 -5.04
CA LEU A 103 -2.05 8.88 -5.38
C LEU A 103 -1.62 8.76 -6.83
N ALA A 104 -1.52 9.91 -7.51
CA ALA A 104 -1.01 9.97 -8.87
C ALA A 104 0.51 10.16 -8.86
N LYS A 105 1.20 9.48 -9.74
CA LYS A 105 2.63 9.71 -9.96
C LYS A 105 2.82 10.93 -10.88
N PRO A 106 3.80 11.78 -10.62
CA PRO A 106 4.64 11.83 -9.43
C PRO A 106 3.88 12.42 -8.25
N PHE A 107 4.18 11.97 -7.05
CA PHE A 107 3.56 12.51 -5.84
C PHE A 107 4.62 13.14 -4.95
N ALA A 108 4.20 14.09 -4.12
CA ALA A 108 5.10 14.67 -3.13
C ALA A 108 5.27 13.72 -1.96
N PRO A 109 6.45 13.70 -1.32
CA PRO A 109 6.66 12.86 -0.13
C PRO A 109 5.60 13.07 0.94
N ASP A 110 5.18 14.31 1.17
CA ASP A 110 4.18 14.62 2.18
C ASP A 110 2.83 13.99 1.87
N GLU A 111 2.48 13.91 0.59
CA GLU A 111 1.24 13.27 0.17
C GLU A 111 1.22 11.78 0.53
N LEU A 112 2.33 11.10 0.27
CA LEU A 112 2.42 9.68 0.59
C LEU A 112 2.36 9.48 2.10
N LEU A 113 3.10 10.27 2.86
CA LEU A 113 3.13 10.15 4.31
C LEU A 113 1.76 10.38 4.92
N GLU A 114 1.02 11.37 4.43
CA GLU A 114 -0.33 11.63 4.91
C GLU A 114 -1.25 10.45 4.61
N CYS A 115 -1.17 9.89 3.42
CA CYS A 115 -1.98 8.73 3.05
C CYS A 115 -1.66 7.53 3.93
N VAL A 116 -0.39 7.27 4.20
CA VAL A 116 0.01 6.16 5.04
C VAL A 116 -0.50 6.36 6.47
N ARG A 117 -0.35 7.57 7.00
CA ARG A 117 -0.84 7.87 8.35
C ARG A 117 -2.34 7.72 8.47
N ASN A 118 -3.08 8.18 7.45
CA ASN A 118 -4.53 8.00 7.42
C ASN A 118 -4.92 6.54 7.35
N ALA A 119 -4.19 5.75 6.56
CA ALA A 119 -4.45 4.33 6.45
C ALA A 119 -4.21 3.63 7.79
N LEU A 120 -3.13 3.97 8.47
CA LEU A 120 -2.81 3.39 9.77
C LEU A 120 -3.84 3.76 10.83
N ALA A 121 -4.37 4.98 10.76
CA ALA A 121 -5.39 5.42 11.70
C ALA A 121 -6.67 4.60 11.56
N ARG A 122 -6.95 4.09 10.37
CA ARG A 122 -8.15 3.28 10.13
C ARG A 122 -8.04 1.88 10.71
N THR A 123 -6.82 1.40 10.98
CA THR A 123 -6.64 0.09 11.57
C THR A 123 -6.72 0.11 13.09
N THR A 124 -6.68 1.30 13.70
CA THR A 124 -6.74 1.41 15.15
C THR A 124 -8.14 1.07 15.62
N PRO A 125 -8.28 0.05 16.47
CA PRO A 125 -9.61 -0.31 16.96
C PRO A 125 -10.20 0.85 17.73
N LYS A 126 -11.47 1.03 17.56
CA LYS A 126 -12.18 1.99 18.39
C LYS A 126 -12.37 1.40 19.76
N SER A 127 -11.94 2.12 20.71
CA SER A 127 -12.13 1.69 22.09
C SER A 127 -13.41 2.21 22.65
#